data_4222648123e68734d35024224aaf3f67
#
_entry.id   4222648123e68734d35024224aaf3f67
#
_cell.length_a   1.000
_cell.length_b   1.000
_cell.length_c   1.000
_cell.angle_alpha   90.00
_cell.angle_beta   90.00
_cell.angle_gamma   90.00
#
_symmetry.space_group_name_H-M   'P 1'
#
loop_
_entity.id
_entity.type
_entity.pdbx_description
1 polymer ?
#
loop_
_entity_poly.entity_id
_entity_poly.type
_entity_poly.pdbx_seq_one_letter_code
_entity_poly.pdbx_strand_id
1 'polypeptide(L)'
;MAEKDASEKILESYNDVFSDIVNVLLFNGKQVLGADELEDRAPRTYYKADGRLHEIERDVAKRWKNGNIRVACIGFENQTASDPDMPLRVMGYDGAEYRAQLLGDNDTGSRYPVVTLVLYFGHEKPWSGQLSLKERLNIPKEFEPYVNDYKINLFQIAYLTREQVNLFQSDFKVVADYFVQKRENGDYVPSSQDL
;
A
#
# COMPACT_ATOMS: atom_id res chain seq x y z
N MET A 1 -5.65 -18.86 6.57
CA MET A 1 -5.52 -17.41 6.58
C MET A 1 -4.05 -16.99 6.67
N ALA A 2 -3.30 -17.39 7.69
CA ALA A 2 -1.87 -16.96 7.85
C ALA A 2 -0.93 -17.35 6.69
N GLU A 3 -1.08 -18.52 6.06
CA GLU A 3 -0.23 -18.95 4.94
C GLU A 3 -0.50 -18.15 3.65
N LYS A 4 -1.75 -17.77 3.40
CA LYS A 4 -2.12 -16.97 2.24
C LYS A 4 -1.57 -15.55 2.34
N ASP A 5 -1.73 -14.93 3.50
CA ASP A 5 -1.20 -13.59 3.77
C ASP A 5 0.34 -13.56 3.65
N ALA A 6 1.02 -14.64 4.07
CA ALA A 6 2.47 -14.75 3.93
C ALA A 6 2.91 -14.88 2.45
N SER A 7 2.15 -15.60 1.63
CA SER A 7 2.47 -15.79 0.21
C SER A 7 2.29 -14.51 -0.60
N GLU A 8 1.24 -13.74 -0.31
CA GLU A 8 1.01 -12.42 -0.94
C GLU A 8 2.14 -11.46 -0.61
N LYS A 9 2.53 -11.35 0.66
CA LYS A 9 3.65 -10.50 1.10
C LYS A 9 4.99 -10.89 0.47
N ILE A 10 5.26 -12.18 0.33
CA ILE A 10 6.46 -12.68 -0.33
C ILE A 10 6.48 -12.28 -1.81
N LEU A 11 5.37 -12.49 -2.53
CA LEU A 11 5.25 -12.09 -3.92
C LEU A 11 5.45 -10.59 -4.10
N GLU A 12 4.79 -9.77 -3.29
CA GLU A 12 4.89 -8.32 -3.33
C GLU A 12 6.28 -7.79 -2.92
N SER A 13 7.10 -8.60 -2.25
CA SER A 13 8.46 -8.23 -1.88
C SER A 13 9.45 -8.27 -3.04
N TYR A 14 9.15 -8.95 -4.14
CA TYR A 14 9.97 -8.93 -5.35
C TYR A 14 9.87 -7.56 -6.03
N ASN A 15 11.01 -7.00 -6.44
CA ASN A 15 11.06 -5.64 -6.99
C ASN A 15 10.28 -5.47 -8.29
N ASP A 16 10.28 -6.45 -9.15
CA ASP A 16 9.53 -6.46 -10.40
C ASP A 16 8.02 -6.49 -10.15
N VAL A 17 7.56 -7.32 -9.21
CA VAL A 17 6.15 -7.37 -8.80
C VAL A 17 5.74 -6.06 -8.14
N PHE A 18 6.54 -5.56 -7.20
CA PHE A 18 6.27 -4.31 -6.50
C PHE A 18 6.15 -3.13 -7.47
N SER A 19 7.13 -2.98 -8.37
CA SER A 19 7.12 -1.89 -9.36
C SER A 19 5.92 -1.99 -10.30
N ASP A 20 5.57 -3.20 -10.74
CA ASP A 20 4.42 -3.44 -11.61
C ASP A 20 3.10 -3.05 -10.92
N ILE A 21 2.89 -3.45 -9.66
CA ILE A 21 1.72 -3.06 -8.87
C ILE A 21 1.60 -1.52 -8.80
N VAL A 22 2.69 -0.84 -8.45
CA VAL A 22 2.69 0.63 -8.35
C VAL A 22 2.44 1.27 -9.71
N ASN A 23 3.11 0.79 -10.78
CA ASN A 23 2.95 1.32 -12.13
C ASN A 23 1.52 1.15 -12.65
N VAL A 24 0.89 0.02 -12.38
CA VAL A 24 -0.51 -0.20 -12.81
C VAL A 24 -1.47 0.63 -11.97
N LEU A 25 -1.38 0.57 -10.65
CA LEU A 25 -2.39 1.18 -9.78
C LEU A 25 -2.30 2.70 -9.71
N LEU A 26 -1.09 3.28 -9.65
CA LEU A 26 -0.91 4.73 -9.58
C LEU A 26 -0.77 5.40 -10.95
N PHE A 27 -0.18 4.71 -11.93
CA PHE A 27 0.22 5.33 -13.20
C PHE A 27 -0.45 4.70 -14.43
N ASN A 28 -1.49 3.86 -14.21
CA ASN A 28 -2.26 3.23 -15.28
C ASN A 28 -1.37 2.48 -16.29
N GLY A 29 -0.41 1.71 -15.78
CA GLY A 29 0.51 0.89 -16.57
C GLY A 29 1.71 1.63 -17.17
N LYS A 30 1.82 2.96 -16.96
CA LYS A 30 3.07 3.66 -17.34
C LYS A 30 4.21 3.20 -16.48
N GLN A 31 5.33 2.84 -17.11
CA GLN A 31 6.55 2.41 -16.44
C GLN A 31 7.28 3.63 -15.84
N VAL A 32 6.86 4.02 -14.62
CA VAL A 32 7.44 5.14 -13.86
C VAL A 32 8.51 4.63 -12.91
N LEU A 33 8.27 3.48 -12.26
CA LEU A 33 9.23 2.82 -11.38
C LEU A 33 9.90 1.65 -12.09
N GLY A 34 11.25 1.65 -12.14
CA GLY A 34 12.03 0.48 -12.53
C GLY A 34 12.28 -0.44 -11.33
N ALA A 35 12.28 -1.75 -11.53
CA ALA A 35 12.57 -2.73 -10.49
C ALA A 35 13.99 -2.58 -9.91
N ASP A 36 14.95 -2.17 -10.74
CA ASP A 36 16.35 -1.92 -10.39
C ASP A 36 16.54 -0.60 -9.59
N GLU A 37 15.55 0.28 -9.59
CA GLU A 37 15.55 1.52 -8.82
C GLU A 37 15.02 1.35 -7.39
N LEU A 38 14.56 0.14 -7.02
CA LEU A 38 13.96 -0.15 -5.72
C LEU A 38 14.97 -0.74 -4.74
N GLU A 39 14.94 -0.24 -3.52
CA GLU A 39 15.66 -0.79 -2.38
C GLU A 39 14.70 -1.20 -1.27
N ASP A 40 14.97 -2.35 -0.65
CA ASP A 40 14.19 -2.79 0.50
C ASP A 40 14.27 -1.79 1.65
N ARG A 41 13.14 -1.57 2.28
CA ARG A 41 13.01 -0.81 3.52
C ARG A 41 12.46 -1.74 4.59
N ALA A 42 13.05 -1.71 5.78
CA ALA A 42 12.46 -2.42 6.92
C ALA A 42 11.01 -1.94 7.10
N PRO A 43 10.02 -2.83 7.04
CA PRO A 43 8.61 -2.44 7.12
C PRO A 43 8.21 -1.97 8.53
N ARG A 44 9.09 -2.17 9.51
CA ARG A 44 8.84 -1.92 10.93
C ARG A 44 9.35 -0.57 11.37
N THR A 45 8.51 0.11 12.12
CA THR A 45 8.86 1.34 12.82
C THR A 45 8.43 1.23 14.28
N TYR A 46 9.25 1.74 15.18
CA TYR A 46 8.97 1.70 16.61
C TYR A 46 8.67 3.11 17.13
N TYR A 47 7.68 3.20 18.00
CA TYR A 47 7.41 4.44 18.72
C TYR A 47 7.15 4.13 20.20
N LYS A 48 7.43 5.09 21.07
CA LYS A 48 7.21 4.95 22.50
C LYS A 48 5.94 5.71 22.90
N ALA A 49 4.97 4.98 23.46
CA ALA A 49 3.77 5.52 24.06
C ALA A 49 3.50 4.79 25.38
N ASP A 50 2.91 5.49 26.35
CA ASP A 50 2.55 4.95 27.68
C ASP A 50 3.70 4.24 28.39
N GLY A 51 4.94 4.71 28.19
CA GLY A 51 6.13 4.09 28.76
C GLY A 51 6.54 2.78 28.10
N ARG A 52 5.85 2.32 27.05
CA ARG A 52 6.12 1.07 26.31
C ARG A 52 6.56 1.37 24.90
N LEU A 53 7.35 0.44 24.35
CA LEU A 53 7.71 0.43 22.94
C LEU A 53 6.58 -0.25 22.15
N HIS A 54 6.04 0.46 21.18
CA HIS A 54 5.05 -0.05 20.25
C HIS A 54 5.68 -0.20 18.87
N GLU A 55 5.32 -1.26 18.18
CA GLU A 55 5.74 -1.54 16.83
C GLU A 55 4.59 -1.18 15.87
N ILE A 56 4.93 -0.48 14.80
CA ILE A 56 4.05 -0.29 13.66
C ILE A 56 4.72 -0.96 12.47
N GLU A 57 4.02 -1.87 11.84
CA GLU A 57 4.53 -2.65 10.70
C GLU A 57 3.59 -2.50 9.50
N ARG A 58 4.18 -2.18 8.32
CA ARG A 58 3.53 -2.33 7.02
C ARG A 58 3.82 -3.72 6.48
N ASP A 59 3.00 -4.18 5.54
CA ASP A 59 3.24 -5.48 4.92
C ASP A 59 4.49 -5.49 4.06
N VAL A 60 4.66 -4.51 3.17
CA VAL A 60 5.88 -4.32 2.37
C VAL A 60 6.23 -2.83 2.30
N ALA A 61 7.52 -2.50 2.31
CA ALA A 61 7.98 -1.14 2.09
C ALA A 61 9.28 -1.11 1.29
N LYS A 62 9.35 -0.21 0.30
CA LYS A 62 10.55 0.02 -0.52
C LYS A 62 10.86 1.49 -0.69
N ARG A 63 12.14 1.79 -0.88
CA ARG A 63 12.61 3.11 -1.29
C ARG A 63 12.84 3.11 -2.79
N TRP A 64 12.25 4.07 -3.45
CA TRP A 64 12.51 4.35 -4.85
C TRP A 64 13.64 5.37 -4.97
N LYS A 65 14.63 5.04 -5.76
CA LYS A 65 15.80 5.87 -6.01
C LYS A 65 15.94 6.14 -7.50
N ASN A 66 16.35 7.38 -7.82
CA ASN A 66 16.86 7.71 -9.13
C ASN A 66 18.34 8.11 -8.95
N GLY A 67 19.25 7.24 -9.38
CA GLY A 67 20.67 7.35 -9.07
C GLY A 67 20.94 7.28 -7.56
N ASN A 68 21.61 8.30 -7.00
CA ASN A 68 21.90 8.38 -5.57
C ASN A 68 20.84 9.14 -4.75
N ILE A 69 19.78 9.61 -5.39
CA ILE A 69 18.73 10.42 -4.76
C ILE A 69 17.55 9.54 -4.43
N ARG A 70 17.06 9.60 -3.18
CA ARG A 70 15.80 8.98 -2.79
C ARG A 70 14.66 9.88 -3.24
N VAL A 71 13.74 9.34 -4.03
CA VAL A 71 12.59 10.08 -4.57
C VAL A 71 11.28 9.76 -3.89
N ALA A 72 11.15 8.55 -3.31
CA ALA A 72 9.99 8.18 -2.50
C ALA A 72 10.28 7.03 -1.54
N CYS A 73 9.42 6.88 -0.52
CA CYS A 73 9.21 5.64 0.20
C CYS A 73 7.79 5.18 -0.12
N ILE A 74 7.65 3.96 -0.63
CA ILE A 74 6.36 3.39 -1.04
C ILE A 74 6.12 2.13 -0.21
N GLY A 75 4.90 1.95 0.29
CA GLY A 75 4.54 0.78 1.08
C GLY A 75 3.16 0.26 0.73
N PHE A 76 2.95 -1.03 0.99
CA PHE A 76 1.66 -1.70 0.86
C PHE A 76 1.11 -2.05 2.24
N GLU A 77 -0.20 -2.03 2.34
CA GLU A 77 -0.99 -2.48 3.47
C GLU A 77 -2.12 -3.35 2.93
N ASN A 78 -2.04 -4.65 3.16
CA ASN A 78 -2.98 -5.63 2.61
C ASN A 78 -4.17 -5.83 3.54
N GLN A 79 -5.37 -5.79 3.00
CA GLN A 79 -6.61 -5.94 3.77
C GLN A 79 -7.57 -6.90 3.07
N THR A 80 -8.18 -7.79 3.84
CA THR A 80 -9.27 -8.68 3.38
C THR A 80 -10.64 -8.26 3.91
N ALA A 81 -10.67 -7.38 4.90
CA ALA A 81 -11.87 -6.76 5.47
C ALA A 81 -11.68 -5.25 5.59
N SER A 82 -12.78 -4.50 5.54
CA SER A 82 -12.74 -3.06 5.76
C SER A 82 -12.36 -2.73 7.20
N ASP A 83 -11.37 -1.87 7.36
CA ASP A 83 -10.93 -1.36 8.66
C ASP A 83 -11.31 0.14 8.76
N PRO A 84 -12.21 0.51 9.70
CA PRO A 84 -12.61 1.90 9.86
C PRO A 84 -11.50 2.81 10.35
N ASP A 85 -10.45 2.26 10.96
CA ASP A 85 -9.30 3.00 11.48
C ASP A 85 -8.11 3.05 10.50
N MET A 86 -8.28 2.55 9.27
CA MET A 86 -7.24 2.54 8.25
C MET A 86 -6.60 3.91 8.00
N PRO A 87 -7.33 5.04 7.94
CA PRO A 87 -6.70 6.35 7.78
C PRO A 87 -5.76 6.72 8.95
N LEU A 88 -6.08 6.32 10.19
CA LEU A 88 -5.21 6.53 11.34
C LEU A 88 -3.96 5.66 11.27
N ARG A 89 -4.09 4.40 10.84
CA ARG A 89 -2.97 3.48 10.67
C ARG A 89 -2.00 3.99 9.61
N VAL A 90 -2.51 4.33 8.42
CA VAL A 90 -1.68 4.83 7.31
C VAL A 90 -1.00 6.14 7.68
N MET A 91 -1.71 7.08 8.31
CA MET A 91 -1.11 8.32 8.83
C MET A 91 0.03 8.03 9.83
N GLY A 92 -0.15 7.03 10.69
CA GLY A 92 0.88 6.59 11.65
C GLY A 92 2.13 6.05 10.95
N TYR A 93 1.96 5.20 9.92
CA TYR A 93 3.08 4.66 9.13
C TYR A 93 3.85 5.75 8.40
N ASP A 94 3.13 6.63 7.70
CA ASP A 94 3.73 7.69 6.90
C ASP A 94 4.39 8.73 7.80
N GLY A 95 3.75 9.09 8.91
CA GLY A 95 4.33 9.99 9.91
C GLY A 95 5.61 9.45 10.54
N ALA A 96 5.67 8.15 10.80
CA ALA A 96 6.88 7.49 11.32
C ALA A 96 8.03 7.53 10.30
N GLU A 97 7.76 7.29 9.00
CA GLU A 97 8.77 7.38 7.95
C GLU A 97 9.24 8.83 7.73
N TYR A 98 8.33 9.82 7.77
CA TYR A 98 8.72 11.24 7.73
C TYR A 98 9.60 11.61 8.93
N ARG A 99 9.26 11.12 10.13
CA ARG A 99 10.08 11.34 11.32
C ARG A 99 11.48 10.71 11.19
N ALA A 100 11.56 9.51 10.61
CA ALA A 100 12.84 8.84 10.38
C ALA A 100 13.77 9.64 9.46
N GLN A 101 13.21 10.39 8.52
CA GLN A 101 13.98 11.30 7.65
C GLN A 101 14.60 12.48 8.41
N LEU A 102 14.07 12.85 9.57
CA LEU A 102 14.60 13.92 10.42
C LEU A 102 15.72 13.43 11.35
N LEU A 103 15.84 12.12 11.57
CA LEU A 103 16.74 11.51 12.55
C LEU A 103 17.94 10.80 11.92
N GLY A 104 18.07 10.83 10.59
CA GLY A 104 19.17 10.17 9.88
C GLY A 104 20.50 10.91 10.08
N ASP A 105 21.59 10.17 10.36
CA ASP A 105 22.94 10.71 10.59
C ASP A 105 23.52 11.46 9.36
N ASN A 106 22.99 11.21 8.16
CA ASN A 106 23.34 11.86 6.92
C ASN A 106 22.21 12.79 6.43
N ASP A 107 21.75 13.70 7.30
CA ASP A 107 20.70 14.65 6.94
C ASP A 107 21.22 15.66 5.89
N THR A 108 20.94 15.39 4.63
CA THR A 108 21.23 16.29 3.50
C THR A 108 20.26 17.47 3.42
N GLY A 109 19.28 17.57 4.35
CA GLY A 109 18.19 18.55 4.29
C GLY A 109 17.11 18.20 3.25
N SER A 110 17.36 17.25 2.36
CA SER A 110 16.38 16.80 1.36
C SER A 110 15.36 15.83 1.98
N ARG A 111 14.09 16.05 1.68
CA ARG A 111 12.99 15.17 2.12
C ARG A 111 12.31 14.58 0.90
N TYR A 112 11.80 13.35 1.05
CA TYR A 112 11.11 12.64 -0.01
C TYR A 112 9.70 12.25 0.44
N PRO A 113 8.75 12.15 -0.51
CA PRO A 113 7.38 11.78 -0.20
C PRO A 113 7.29 10.33 0.30
N VAL A 114 6.30 10.10 1.14
CA VAL A 114 5.90 8.77 1.59
C VAL A 114 4.52 8.47 1.02
N VAL A 115 4.37 7.32 0.40
CA VAL A 115 3.14 6.90 -0.26
C VAL A 115 2.78 5.50 0.21
N THR A 116 1.62 5.34 0.83
CA THR A 116 1.11 4.03 1.21
C THR A 116 -0.11 3.69 0.35
N LEU A 117 -0.09 2.50 -0.26
CA LEU A 117 -1.21 1.90 -0.98
C LEU A 117 -1.89 0.90 -0.06
N VAL A 118 -3.19 1.03 0.09
CA VAL A 118 -4.03 0.04 0.78
C VAL A 118 -4.61 -0.89 -0.29
N LEU A 119 -4.16 -2.15 -0.29
CA LEU A 119 -4.61 -3.16 -1.23
C LEU A 119 -5.72 -3.99 -0.58
N TYR A 120 -6.94 -3.84 -1.06
CA TYR A 120 -8.10 -4.55 -0.53
C TYR A 120 -8.44 -5.76 -1.40
N PHE A 121 -8.29 -6.95 -0.83
CA PHE A 121 -8.53 -8.24 -1.48
C PHE A 121 -9.91 -8.84 -1.18
N GLY A 122 -10.75 -8.14 -0.41
CA GLY A 122 -12.13 -8.58 -0.16
C GLY A 122 -12.93 -8.64 -1.46
N HIS A 123 -13.53 -9.79 -1.74
CA HIS A 123 -14.27 -10.04 -2.98
C HIS A 123 -15.78 -10.18 -2.76
N GLU A 124 -16.24 -10.46 -1.54
CA GLU A 124 -17.67 -10.61 -1.23
C GLU A 124 -18.40 -9.25 -1.18
N LYS A 125 -17.73 -8.23 -0.66
CA LYS A 125 -18.28 -6.86 -0.52
C LYS A 125 -17.21 -5.84 -0.85
N PRO A 126 -17.58 -4.70 -1.47
CA PRO A 126 -16.65 -3.60 -1.66
C PRO A 126 -16.22 -3.01 -0.30
N TRP A 127 -15.16 -2.22 -0.32
CA TRP A 127 -14.72 -1.49 0.86
C TRP A 127 -15.83 -0.59 1.41
N SER A 128 -16.05 -0.65 2.70
CA SER A 128 -17.06 0.13 3.42
C SER A 128 -16.49 0.96 4.58
N GLY A 129 -15.16 0.93 4.77
CA GLY A 129 -14.46 1.76 5.77
C GLY A 129 -14.30 3.20 5.29
N GLN A 130 -13.89 4.07 6.21
CA GLN A 130 -13.57 5.46 5.92
C GLN A 130 -12.37 5.56 4.98
N LEU A 131 -12.36 6.59 4.13
CA LEU A 131 -11.28 6.86 3.19
C LEU A 131 -10.39 8.01 3.64
N SER A 132 -10.81 8.75 4.66
CA SER A 132 -10.04 9.86 5.18
C SER A 132 -10.11 9.97 6.71
N LEU A 133 -9.13 10.66 7.26
CA LEU A 133 -9.06 10.92 8.70
C LEU A 133 -10.29 11.70 9.19
N LYS A 134 -10.72 12.72 8.46
CA LYS A 134 -11.89 13.52 8.84
C LYS A 134 -13.17 12.69 8.88
N GLU A 135 -13.34 11.76 7.98
CA GLU A 135 -14.51 10.86 7.99
C GLU A 135 -14.51 9.93 9.22
N ARG A 136 -13.33 9.63 9.77
CA ARG A 136 -13.21 8.77 10.94
C ARG A 136 -13.37 9.51 12.27
N LEU A 137 -13.05 10.80 12.30
CA LEU A 137 -13.05 11.61 13.52
C LEU A 137 -14.42 12.20 13.79
N ASN A 138 -14.77 12.32 15.09
CA ASN A 138 -15.88 13.13 15.53
C ASN A 138 -15.39 14.56 15.82
N ILE A 139 -15.44 15.42 14.80
CA ILE A 139 -14.89 16.77 14.85
C ILE A 139 -15.98 17.77 15.24
N PRO A 140 -15.85 18.48 16.38
CA PRO A 140 -16.74 19.62 16.67
C PRO A 140 -16.64 20.67 15.56
N LYS A 141 -17.77 21.27 15.19
CA LYS A 141 -17.89 22.19 14.05
C LYS A 141 -16.88 23.34 14.08
N GLU A 142 -16.61 23.86 15.27
CA GLU A 142 -15.68 24.97 15.52
C GLU A 142 -14.22 24.58 15.20
N PHE A 143 -13.87 23.29 15.27
CA PHE A 143 -12.53 22.78 15.03
C PHE A 143 -12.34 22.27 13.59
N GLU A 144 -13.40 22.08 12.82
CA GLU A 144 -13.32 21.52 11.46
C GLU A 144 -12.34 22.26 10.53
N PRO A 145 -12.26 23.62 10.54
CA PRO A 145 -11.30 24.34 9.70
C PRO A 145 -9.83 24.13 10.07
N TYR A 146 -9.57 23.65 11.30
CA TYR A 146 -8.21 23.50 11.84
C TYR A 146 -7.72 22.06 11.85
N VAL A 147 -8.58 21.09 11.53
CA VAL A 147 -8.21 19.69 11.42
C VAL A 147 -7.76 19.40 10.00
N ASN A 148 -6.51 18.97 9.83
CA ASN A 148 -6.03 18.51 8.55
C ASN A 148 -6.63 17.14 8.21
N ASP A 149 -6.95 16.93 6.95
CA ASP A 149 -7.39 15.63 6.45
C ASP A 149 -6.20 14.79 5.98
N TYR A 150 -6.34 13.47 6.12
CA TYR A 150 -5.38 12.50 5.61
C TYR A 150 -6.12 11.39 4.87
N LYS A 151 -5.96 11.36 3.54
CA LYS A 151 -6.66 10.39 2.67
C LYS A 151 -5.77 9.19 2.40
N ILE A 152 -6.37 8.00 2.38
CA ILE A 152 -5.69 6.77 1.98
C ILE A 152 -5.80 6.55 0.47
N ASN A 153 -4.79 5.89 -0.10
CA ASN A 153 -4.81 5.42 -1.49
C ASN A 153 -5.33 3.97 -1.49
N LEU A 154 -6.65 3.82 -1.58
CA LEU A 154 -7.31 2.52 -1.56
C LEU A 154 -7.43 1.95 -2.99
N PHE A 155 -7.00 0.70 -3.15
CA PHE A 155 -7.16 -0.08 -4.38
C PHE A 155 -7.87 -1.39 -4.06
N GLN A 156 -9.04 -1.58 -4.64
CA GLN A 156 -9.87 -2.77 -4.46
C GLN A 156 -9.54 -3.79 -5.56
N ILE A 157 -8.66 -4.73 -5.27
CA ILE A 157 -8.08 -5.65 -6.26
C ILE A 157 -9.16 -6.51 -6.93
N ALA A 158 -10.09 -7.03 -6.17
CA ALA A 158 -11.21 -7.81 -6.72
C ALA A 158 -12.17 -7.00 -7.61
N TYR A 159 -12.09 -5.66 -7.59
CA TYR A 159 -12.97 -4.75 -8.33
C TYR A 159 -12.25 -4.04 -9.47
N LEU A 160 -11.01 -4.45 -9.79
CA LEU A 160 -10.31 -3.98 -10.99
C LEU A 160 -11.08 -4.38 -12.26
N THR A 161 -11.01 -3.55 -13.28
CA THR A 161 -11.54 -3.91 -14.60
C THR A 161 -10.63 -4.91 -15.29
N ARG A 162 -11.16 -5.63 -16.30
CA ARG A 162 -10.34 -6.57 -17.10
C ARG A 162 -9.19 -5.85 -17.82
N GLU A 163 -9.42 -4.60 -18.25
CA GLU A 163 -8.38 -3.76 -18.85
C GLU A 163 -7.27 -3.48 -17.84
N GLN A 164 -7.61 -3.15 -16.59
CA GLN A 164 -6.61 -2.91 -15.53
C GLN A 164 -5.83 -4.17 -15.18
N VAL A 165 -6.51 -5.33 -15.07
CA VAL A 165 -5.84 -6.63 -14.84
C VAL A 165 -4.85 -6.94 -15.96
N ASN A 166 -5.20 -6.64 -17.21
CA ASN A 166 -4.33 -6.88 -18.36
C ASN A 166 -3.12 -5.94 -18.45
N LEU A 167 -3.07 -4.86 -17.67
CA LEU A 167 -1.91 -3.99 -17.58
C LEU A 167 -0.76 -4.59 -16.77
N PHE A 168 -1.06 -5.51 -15.84
CA PHE A 168 -0.02 -6.19 -15.07
C PHE A 168 0.84 -7.08 -15.97
N GLN A 169 2.14 -7.01 -15.74
CA GLN A 169 3.15 -7.77 -16.49
C GLN A 169 3.85 -8.83 -15.61
N SER A 170 3.74 -8.70 -14.30
CA SER A 170 4.29 -9.62 -13.31
C SER A 170 3.29 -10.70 -12.91
N ASP A 171 3.72 -11.63 -12.06
CA ASP A 171 2.88 -12.70 -11.50
C ASP A 171 1.71 -12.16 -10.66
N PHE A 172 1.73 -10.87 -10.27
CA PHE A 172 0.58 -10.24 -9.62
C PHE A 172 -0.66 -10.22 -10.52
N LYS A 173 -0.50 -10.32 -11.84
CA LYS A 173 -1.62 -10.49 -12.77
C LYS A 173 -2.49 -11.69 -12.41
N VAL A 174 -1.88 -12.81 -12.07
CA VAL A 174 -2.61 -14.04 -11.68
C VAL A 174 -3.39 -13.80 -10.39
N VAL A 175 -2.78 -13.11 -9.42
CA VAL A 175 -3.44 -12.75 -8.15
C VAL A 175 -4.64 -11.82 -8.41
N ALA A 176 -4.45 -10.77 -9.20
CA ALA A 176 -5.51 -9.83 -9.52
C ALA A 176 -6.66 -10.51 -10.28
N ASP A 177 -6.35 -11.34 -11.28
CA ASP A 177 -7.35 -12.09 -12.04
C ASP A 177 -8.09 -13.09 -11.16
N TYR A 178 -7.39 -13.79 -10.25
CA TYR A 178 -8.03 -14.68 -9.28
C TYR A 178 -9.11 -13.96 -8.47
N PHE A 179 -8.82 -12.79 -7.89
CA PHE A 179 -9.79 -12.08 -7.06
C PHE A 179 -10.93 -11.48 -7.87
N VAL A 180 -10.67 -11.01 -9.08
CA VAL A 180 -11.71 -10.52 -9.99
C VAL A 180 -12.66 -11.65 -10.38
N GLN A 181 -12.15 -12.81 -10.80
CA GLN A 181 -12.96 -13.98 -11.14
C GLN A 181 -13.72 -14.51 -9.91
N LYS A 182 -13.08 -14.53 -8.75
CA LYS A 182 -13.72 -14.98 -7.51
C LYS A 182 -14.92 -14.13 -7.15
N ARG A 183 -14.84 -12.82 -7.33
CA ARG A 183 -15.98 -11.90 -7.17
C ARG A 183 -17.07 -12.12 -8.22
N GLU A 184 -16.69 -12.28 -9.50
CA GLU A 184 -17.64 -12.35 -10.62
C GLU A 184 -18.38 -13.69 -10.70
N ASN A 185 -17.64 -14.79 -10.50
CA ASN A 185 -18.12 -16.14 -10.78
C ASN A 185 -18.17 -17.04 -9.55
N GLY A 186 -17.65 -16.59 -8.41
CA GLY A 186 -17.52 -17.42 -7.20
C GLY A 186 -16.38 -18.44 -7.26
N ASP A 187 -15.74 -18.61 -8.41
CA ASP A 187 -14.67 -19.57 -8.67
C ASP A 187 -13.60 -18.99 -9.59
N TYR A 188 -12.45 -19.67 -9.67
CA TYR A 188 -11.32 -19.28 -10.50
C TYR A 188 -10.99 -20.33 -11.55
N VAL A 189 -10.86 -19.91 -12.78
CA VAL A 189 -10.41 -20.74 -13.89
C VAL A 189 -9.10 -20.13 -14.43
N PRO A 190 -7.94 -20.78 -14.25
CA PRO A 190 -6.68 -20.29 -14.76
C PRO A 190 -6.73 -20.06 -16.28
N SER A 191 -6.15 -18.96 -16.75
CA SER A 191 -5.97 -18.77 -18.18
C SER A 191 -4.86 -19.73 -18.69
N SER A 192 -4.92 -20.10 -19.97
CA SER A 192 -3.89 -20.95 -20.58
C SER A 192 -2.49 -20.30 -20.63
N GLN A 193 -2.36 -19.06 -20.22
CA GLN A 193 -1.09 -18.32 -20.09
C GLN A 193 -0.53 -18.35 -18.66
N ASP A 194 -1.27 -18.87 -17.70
CA ASP A 194 -0.89 -18.94 -16.27
C ASP A 194 -0.28 -20.33 -15.93
N LEU A 195 -0.09 -21.19 -16.93
CA LEU A 195 0.54 -22.50 -16.87
C LEU A 195 1.88 -22.50 -17.62
#